data_3b377a927c545e5b15f564b33099c259
#
_entry.id   3b377a927c545e5b15f564b33099c259
#
_cell.length_a   1.000
_cell.length_b   1.000
_cell.length_c   1.000
_cell.angle_alpha   90.00
_cell.angle_beta   90.00
_cell.angle_gamma   90.00
#
_symmetry.space_group_name_H-M   'P 1'
#
loop_
_entity.id
_entity.type
_entity.pdbx_description
1 polymer ?
#
loop_
_entity_poly.entity_id
_entity_poly.type
_entity_poly.pdbx_seq_one_letter_code
_entity_poly.pdbx_strand_id
1 'polypeptide(L)'
;MRITHVVTLVSDDGAYGGPVSVATGQLGELASRGHEVELVSLWRGRGAPPRAVDGVPLRARPARTLVPGQGFLGLFHPGLLPVLWHRVGRADALHLHAGRDLVSLAALAVAVLRRRSFVVQTHGMVQPRRSAVARLFDRVYVPLLRRALAALVLTDEEEAGLRQVLGPRGPRLVRLPNGVRARPADEERDGADVLFLARLQARKRPEAFVRMAALVHRKRPEVSFTLHGSDEGRLTEVRRLIAEEELGEAVTYGGALDHDAAVRRTARATVYVLPSVDEPFPMSVLESLAVGTPVVCTDSCGIADVLQRRGAALVTDGSPEELADAVLRLLEDGPLRERVARAGRTAVAEEFSLAAVADRLEEWYPLLARPGAG
;
A
#
# COMPACT_ATOMS: atom_id res chain seq x y z
N MET A 1 -3.97 25.58 1.88
CA MET A 1 -5.16 25.01 2.56
C MET A 1 -4.71 24.27 3.81
N ARG A 2 -5.59 24.15 4.84
CA ARG A 2 -5.37 23.28 5.99
C ARG A 2 -5.96 21.92 5.70
N ILE A 3 -5.12 20.91 5.56
CA ILE A 3 -5.49 19.54 5.16
C ILE A 3 -5.31 18.64 6.39
N THR A 4 -6.38 17.96 6.79
CA THR A 4 -6.36 17.02 7.91
C THR A 4 -6.66 15.63 7.38
N HIS A 5 -5.70 14.70 7.53
CA HIS A 5 -5.95 13.27 7.33
C HIS A 5 -6.22 12.59 8.66
N VAL A 6 -7.08 11.56 8.63
CA VAL A 6 -7.35 10.73 9.81
C VAL A 6 -7.05 9.29 9.45
N VAL A 7 -6.21 8.63 10.24
CA VAL A 7 -5.96 7.17 10.16
C VAL A 7 -6.28 6.53 11.51
N THR A 8 -6.54 5.24 11.53
CA THR A 8 -6.95 4.56 12.77
C THR A 8 -5.82 4.48 13.78
N LEU A 9 -4.62 4.06 13.36
CA LEU A 9 -3.52 3.75 14.27
C LEU A 9 -2.17 4.01 13.62
N VAL A 10 -1.32 4.74 14.31
CA VAL A 10 0.13 4.84 14.07
C VAL A 10 0.83 4.01 15.14
N SER A 11 1.84 3.22 14.78
CA SER A 11 2.62 2.41 15.72
C SER A 11 4.12 2.52 15.46
N ASP A 12 4.94 2.31 16.50
CA ASP A 12 6.40 2.33 16.41
C ASP A 12 6.97 1.08 15.71
N ASP A 13 6.22 -0.02 15.70
CA ASP A 13 6.59 -1.28 15.04
C ASP A 13 6.16 -1.36 13.56
N GLY A 14 5.47 -0.32 13.05
CA GLY A 14 4.95 -0.31 11.68
C GLY A 14 3.88 -1.35 11.37
N ALA A 15 3.34 -2.06 12.37
CA ALA A 15 2.45 -3.22 12.19
C ALA A 15 1.18 -2.95 11.36
N TYR A 16 0.74 -1.70 11.26
CA TYR A 16 -0.45 -1.26 10.50
C TYR A 16 -0.08 -0.18 9.47
N GLY A 17 1.14 -0.25 8.92
CA GLY A 17 1.79 0.81 8.16
C GLY A 17 1.14 1.17 6.82
N GLY A 18 0.38 0.29 6.17
CA GLY A 18 -0.15 0.55 4.82
C GLY A 18 -0.91 1.88 4.69
N PRO A 19 -2.05 2.07 5.38
CA PRO A 19 -2.78 3.35 5.33
C PRO A 19 -2.00 4.54 5.90
N VAL A 20 -1.14 4.32 6.91
CA VAL A 20 -0.29 5.37 7.50
C VAL A 20 0.75 5.84 6.49
N SER A 21 1.49 4.93 5.87
CA SER A 21 2.51 5.24 4.86
C SER A 21 1.91 5.99 3.66
N VAL A 22 0.70 5.59 3.21
CA VAL A 22 -0.02 6.33 2.17
C VAL A 22 -0.40 7.73 2.64
N ALA A 23 -0.96 7.86 3.84
CA ALA A 23 -1.38 9.16 4.39
C ALA A 23 -0.19 10.10 4.59
N THR A 24 0.93 9.61 5.17
CA THR A 24 2.13 10.43 5.39
C THR A 24 2.81 10.80 4.07
N GLY A 25 2.84 9.88 3.09
CA GLY A 25 3.34 10.17 1.76
C GLY A 25 2.54 11.27 1.06
N GLN A 26 1.21 11.17 1.04
CA GLN A 26 0.31 12.19 0.48
C GLN A 26 0.47 13.53 1.19
N LEU A 27 0.46 13.53 2.53
CA LEU A 27 0.60 14.76 3.32
C LEU A 27 1.99 15.40 3.16
N GLY A 28 3.06 14.61 3.07
CA GLY A 28 4.41 15.10 2.83
C GLY A 28 4.54 15.80 1.48
N GLU A 29 3.95 15.23 0.44
CA GLU A 29 3.92 15.85 -0.89
C GLU A 29 3.09 17.15 -0.89
N LEU A 30 1.90 17.14 -0.27
CA LEU A 30 1.05 18.31 -0.16
C LEU A 30 1.72 19.43 0.68
N ALA A 31 2.48 19.08 1.72
CA ALA A 31 3.27 20.03 2.50
C ALA A 31 4.36 20.71 1.66
N SER A 32 5.05 19.95 0.79
CA SER A 32 6.05 20.49 -0.12
C SER A 32 5.47 21.51 -1.11
N ARG A 33 4.17 21.41 -1.39
CA ARG A 33 3.40 22.34 -2.24
C ARG A 33 2.81 23.53 -1.46
N GLY A 34 3.17 23.72 -0.18
CA GLY A 34 2.78 24.86 0.62
C GLY A 34 1.43 24.71 1.34
N HIS A 35 0.88 23.50 1.46
CA HIS A 35 -0.30 23.25 2.29
C HIS A 35 0.09 23.08 3.78
N GLU A 36 -0.78 23.53 4.69
CA GLU A 36 -0.68 23.22 6.10
C GLU A 36 -1.31 21.84 6.36
N VAL A 37 -0.51 20.87 6.76
CA VAL A 37 -0.93 19.47 6.86
C VAL A 37 -0.84 18.94 8.27
N GLU A 38 -1.71 17.99 8.62
CA GLU A 38 -1.63 17.22 9.86
C GLU A 38 -2.27 15.84 9.74
N LEU A 39 -1.79 14.92 10.56
CA LEU A 39 -2.35 13.57 10.72
C LEU A 39 -2.98 13.42 12.08
N VAL A 40 -4.22 12.91 12.16
CA VAL A 40 -4.92 12.57 13.41
C VAL A 40 -5.05 11.05 13.53
N SER A 41 -4.72 10.49 14.71
CA SER A 41 -4.64 9.05 14.89
C SER A 41 -4.71 8.63 16.36
N LEU A 42 -4.83 7.31 16.59
CA LEU A 42 -4.33 6.67 17.81
C LEU A 42 -2.83 6.39 17.67
N TRP A 43 -2.17 6.23 18.81
CA TRP A 43 -0.76 5.84 18.92
C TRP A 43 -0.60 4.56 19.71
N ARG A 44 0.18 3.61 19.19
CA ARG A 44 0.64 2.43 19.91
C ARG A 44 2.15 2.31 19.77
N GLY A 45 2.84 2.45 20.90
CA GLY A 45 4.28 2.36 20.96
C GLY A 45 4.80 2.64 22.36
N ARG A 46 6.12 2.58 22.51
CA ARG A 46 6.78 2.90 23.77
C ARG A 46 6.73 4.40 24.04
N GLY A 47 6.15 4.78 25.16
CA GLY A 47 6.10 6.19 25.60
C GLY A 47 4.96 7.01 25.00
N ALA A 48 5.10 8.34 25.08
CA ALA A 48 4.12 9.29 24.56
C ALA A 48 4.09 9.32 23.04
N PRO A 49 2.93 9.67 22.42
CA PRO A 49 2.85 9.86 20.97
C PRO A 49 3.91 10.85 20.48
N PRO A 50 4.62 10.56 19.38
CA PRO A 50 5.56 11.50 18.78
C PRO A 50 4.83 12.75 18.26
N ARG A 51 5.55 13.85 18.09
CA ARG A 51 4.98 15.09 17.55
C ARG A 51 4.75 15.06 16.05
N ALA A 52 5.50 14.19 15.35
CA ALA A 52 5.43 13.99 13.92
C ALA A 52 5.75 12.54 13.57
N VAL A 53 5.30 12.08 12.41
CA VAL A 53 5.65 10.80 11.77
C VAL A 53 5.96 11.08 10.30
N ASP A 54 7.09 10.58 9.81
CA ASP A 54 7.62 10.85 8.45
C ASP A 54 7.64 12.36 8.09
N GLY A 55 7.95 13.21 9.07
CA GLY A 55 7.95 14.66 8.91
C GLY A 55 6.57 15.35 8.98
N VAL A 56 5.47 14.57 9.03
CA VAL A 56 4.09 15.08 9.09
C VAL A 56 3.67 15.29 10.56
N PRO A 57 3.17 16.49 10.95
CA PRO A 57 2.68 16.75 12.29
C PRO A 57 1.58 15.77 12.72
N LEU A 58 1.77 15.10 13.87
CA LEU A 58 0.86 14.10 14.41
C LEU A 58 0.06 14.63 15.59
N ARG A 59 -1.25 14.40 15.59
CA ARG A 59 -2.20 14.66 16.68
C ARG A 59 -2.80 13.35 17.17
N ALA A 60 -2.12 12.67 18.08
CA ALA A 60 -2.53 11.34 18.50
C ALA A 60 -2.91 11.26 19.98
N ARG A 61 -3.60 10.16 20.33
CA ARG A 61 -3.87 9.70 21.70
C ARG A 61 -3.40 8.25 21.84
N PRO A 62 -2.91 7.84 23.02
CA PRO A 62 -2.55 6.45 23.24
C PRO A 62 -3.73 5.51 22.92
N ALA A 63 -3.48 4.44 22.20
CA ALA A 63 -4.50 3.45 21.88
C ALA A 63 -4.94 2.70 23.14
N ARG A 64 -6.25 2.48 23.28
CA ARG A 64 -6.86 1.67 24.34
C ARG A 64 -7.80 0.65 23.70
N THR A 65 -7.81 -0.56 24.20
CA THR A 65 -8.77 -1.58 23.76
C THR A 65 -10.10 -1.33 24.47
N LEU A 66 -11.09 -0.82 23.74
CA LEU A 66 -12.45 -0.66 24.25
C LEU A 66 -13.32 -1.89 24.02
N VAL A 67 -13.11 -2.60 22.91
CA VAL A 67 -13.84 -3.83 22.58
C VAL A 67 -12.85 -4.98 22.50
N PRO A 68 -12.72 -5.80 23.55
CA PRO A 68 -11.85 -6.96 23.57
C PRO A 68 -12.21 -7.98 22.47
N GLY A 69 -11.21 -8.72 21.95
CA GLY A 69 -11.42 -9.75 20.94
C GLY A 69 -11.60 -9.22 19.50
N GLN A 70 -11.69 -7.91 19.29
CA GLN A 70 -11.81 -7.30 17.96
C GLN A 70 -10.48 -6.79 17.41
N GLY A 71 -9.37 -7.07 18.08
CA GLY A 71 -8.05 -6.62 17.69
C GLY A 71 -8.02 -5.10 17.48
N PHE A 72 -7.47 -4.67 16.37
CA PHE A 72 -7.33 -3.28 16.00
C PHE A 72 -8.68 -2.54 15.79
N LEU A 73 -9.75 -3.26 15.40
CA LEU A 73 -11.09 -2.67 15.20
C LEU A 73 -11.72 -2.16 16.51
N GLY A 74 -11.35 -2.75 17.64
CA GLY A 74 -11.83 -2.38 18.97
C GLY A 74 -11.00 -1.29 19.68
N LEU A 75 -9.99 -0.73 19.01
CA LEU A 75 -9.14 0.31 19.59
C LEU A 75 -9.82 1.68 19.53
N PHE A 76 -9.76 2.40 20.65
CA PHE A 76 -10.20 3.77 20.72
C PHE A 76 -9.65 4.46 21.99
N HIS A 77 -9.68 5.79 22.00
CA HIS A 77 -9.41 6.61 23.19
C HIS A 77 -10.42 7.76 23.24
N PRO A 78 -11.23 7.92 24.32
CA PRO A 78 -12.25 8.98 24.38
C PRO A 78 -11.69 10.38 24.20
N GLY A 79 -10.46 10.64 24.67
CA GLY A 79 -9.76 11.91 24.46
C GLY A 79 -9.41 12.21 23.00
N LEU A 80 -9.67 11.28 22.05
CA LEU A 80 -9.55 11.57 20.62
C LEU A 80 -10.74 12.39 20.10
N LEU A 81 -11.93 12.26 20.71
CA LEU A 81 -13.13 13.01 20.28
C LEU A 81 -12.95 14.53 20.29
N PRO A 82 -12.45 15.17 21.37
CA PRO A 82 -12.19 16.61 21.33
C PRO A 82 -11.11 16.99 20.31
N VAL A 83 -10.13 16.14 20.07
CA VAL A 83 -9.13 16.38 19.01
C VAL A 83 -9.80 16.37 17.64
N LEU A 84 -10.56 15.32 17.32
CA LEU A 84 -11.34 15.22 16.07
C LEU A 84 -12.27 16.42 15.91
N TRP A 85 -13.05 16.74 16.96
CA TRP A 85 -13.98 17.87 16.92
C TRP A 85 -13.30 19.19 16.55
N HIS A 86 -12.16 19.46 17.16
CA HIS A 86 -11.42 20.69 16.91
C HIS A 86 -10.74 20.69 15.53
N ARG A 87 -10.04 19.60 15.17
CA ARG A 87 -9.27 19.52 13.91
C ARG A 87 -10.17 19.45 12.70
N VAL A 88 -11.17 18.57 12.71
CA VAL A 88 -12.18 18.47 11.64
C VAL A 88 -12.88 19.83 11.43
N GLY A 89 -13.21 20.55 12.52
CA GLY A 89 -13.85 21.86 12.41
C GLY A 89 -12.99 22.94 11.76
N ARG A 90 -11.67 22.79 11.77
CA ARG A 90 -10.70 23.77 11.21
C ARG A 90 -10.15 23.36 9.85
N ALA A 91 -10.32 22.12 9.44
CA ALA A 91 -9.81 21.63 8.17
C ALA A 91 -10.53 22.32 6.99
N ASP A 92 -9.77 22.76 6.01
CA ASP A 92 -10.30 23.17 4.71
C ASP A 92 -10.57 21.95 3.84
N ALA A 93 -9.72 20.90 3.96
CA ALA A 93 -9.95 19.59 3.37
C ALA A 93 -9.80 18.48 4.42
N LEU A 94 -10.75 17.56 4.46
CA LEU A 94 -10.78 16.40 5.35
C LEU A 94 -10.74 15.11 4.54
N HIS A 95 -9.71 14.30 4.81
CA HIS A 95 -9.51 13.02 4.16
C HIS A 95 -9.43 11.90 5.23
N LEU A 96 -10.36 10.95 5.17
CA LEU A 96 -10.46 9.85 6.12
C LEU A 96 -9.96 8.55 5.48
N HIS A 97 -8.86 7.99 6.00
CA HIS A 97 -8.41 6.65 5.66
C HIS A 97 -9.21 5.65 6.49
N ALA A 98 -10.36 5.24 5.96
CA ALA A 98 -11.44 4.65 6.74
C ALA A 98 -11.50 3.11 6.64
N GLY A 99 -11.45 2.45 7.79
CA GLY A 99 -11.79 1.04 7.96
C GLY A 99 -13.09 0.86 8.74
N ARG A 100 -13.47 -0.41 9.01
CA ARG A 100 -14.56 -0.71 9.94
C ARG A 100 -14.03 -0.72 11.38
N ASP A 101 -13.71 0.43 11.92
CA ASP A 101 -13.14 0.61 13.25
C ASP A 101 -13.74 1.82 13.97
N LEU A 102 -13.53 1.91 15.28
CA LEU A 102 -14.12 2.95 16.12
C LEU A 102 -13.56 4.35 15.84
N VAL A 103 -12.32 4.48 15.39
CA VAL A 103 -11.72 5.79 15.04
C VAL A 103 -12.36 6.33 13.77
N SER A 104 -12.45 5.47 12.74
CA SER A 104 -13.13 5.80 11.48
C SER A 104 -14.60 6.16 11.72
N LEU A 105 -15.31 5.39 12.55
CA LEU A 105 -16.71 5.68 12.92
C LEU A 105 -16.83 7.05 13.61
N ALA A 106 -15.96 7.33 14.59
CA ALA A 106 -15.96 8.60 15.30
C ALA A 106 -15.63 9.79 14.39
N ALA A 107 -14.63 9.63 13.50
CA ALA A 107 -14.25 10.67 12.53
C ALA A 107 -15.37 10.99 11.56
N LEU A 108 -16.05 9.97 11.00
CA LEU A 108 -17.22 10.12 10.16
C LEU A 108 -18.37 10.82 10.88
N ALA A 109 -18.67 10.39 12.11
CA ALA A 109 -19.72 11.01 12.93
C ALA A 109 -19.42 12.49 13.21
N VAL A 110 -18.19 12.81 13.61
CA VAL A 110 -17.76 14.20 13.86
C VAL A 110 -17.84 15.02 12.57
N ALA A 111 -17.38 14.52 11.43
CA ALA A 111 -17.46 15.22 10.16
C ALA A 111 -18.92 15.59 9.80
N VAL A 112 -19.85 14.63 9.92
CA VAL A 112 -21.28 14.85 9.66
C VAL A 112 -21.89 15.83 10.65
N LEU A 113 -21.61 15.68 11.97
CA LEU A 113 -22.12 16.60 13.01
C LEU A 113 -21.60 18.04 12.83
N ARG A 114 -20.34 18.17 12.40
CA ARG A 114 -19.72 19.46 12.09
C ARG A 114 -20.10 20.00 10.72
N ARG A 115 -20.93 19.29 9.95
CA ARG A 115 -21.34 19.63 8.56
C ARG A 115 -20.14 19.94 7.67
N ARG A 116 -19.06 19.09 7.80
CA ARG A 116 -17.86 19.21 6.97
C ARG A 116 -17.91 18.21 5.84
N SER A 117 -17.64 18.68 4.63
CA SER A 117 -17.42 17.81 3.50
C SER A 117 -16.11 17.05 3.68
N PHE A 118 -16.06 15.78 3.23
CA PHE A 118 -14.90 14.93 3.36
C PHE A 118 -14.82 13.92 2.21
N VAL A 119 -13.63 13.45 1.96
CA VAL A 119 -13.38 12.27 1.13
C VAL A 119 -12.96 11.10 2.01
N VAL A 120 -13.20 9.89 1.54
CA VAL A 120 -12.76 8.66 2.20
C VAL A 120 -11.88 7.84 1.28
N GLN A 121 -10.85 7.18 1.83
CA GLN A 121 -10.02 6.19 1.15
C GLN A 121 -10.04 4.91 1.98
N THR A 122 -10.56 3.81 1.42
CA THR A 122 -10.86 2.60 2.22
C THR A 122 -9.77 1.53 2.18
N HIS A 123 -8.79 1.64 1.27
CA HIS A 123 -7.65 0.74 1.15
C HIS A 123 -8.04 -0.75 1.12
N GLY A 124 -9.19 -1.09 0.52
CA GLY A 124 -9.72 -2.45 0.50
C GLY A 124 -10.27 -2.96 1.85
N MET A 125 -10.27 -2.14 2.92
CA MET A 125 -10.73 -2.58 4.25
C MET A 125 -12.25 -2.66 4.40
N VAL A 126 -13.01 -2.03 3.49
CA VAL A 126 -14.47 -1.98 3.53
C VAL A 126 -15.06 -2.86 2.41
N GLN A 127 -14.96 -4.17 2.60
CA GLN A 127 -15.48 -5.20 1.69
C GLN A 127 -16.77 -5.83 2.27
N PRO A 128 -17.63 -6.44 1.44
CA PRO A 128 -18.82 -7.14 1.93
C PRO A 128 -18.47 -8.20 2.99
N ARG A 129 -19.20 -8.20 4.10
CA ARG A 129 -18.99 -9.18 5.21
C ARG A 129 -20.32 -9.79 5.64
N ARG A 130 -20.31 -11.10 5.96
CA ARG A 130 -21.50 -11.85 6.36
C ARG A 130 -21.71 -11.92 7.87
N SER A 131 -20.75 -11.48 8.69
CA SER A 131 -20.85 -11.59 10.16
C SER A 131 -21.95 -10.69 10.72
N ALA A 132 -22.63 -11.15 11.80
CA ALA A 132 -23.67 -10.37 12.47
C ALA A 132 -23.12 -9.07 13.08
N VAL A 133 -21.90 -9.12 13.62
CA VAL A 133 -21.19 -7.96 14.18
C VAL A 133 -20.95 -6.90 13.10
N ALA A 134 -20.46 -7.31 11.93
CA ALA A 134 -20.25 -6.38 10.82
C ALA A 134 -21.57 -5.75 10.36
N ARG A 135 -22.65 -6.53 10.26
CA ARG A 135 -23.98 -6.01 9.90
C ARG A 135 -24.52 -5.00 10.91
N LEU A 136 -24.30 -5.24 12.21
CA LEU A 136 -24.72 -4.30 13.25
C LEU A 136 -23.90 -3.01 13.18
N PHE A 137 -22.57 -3.12 13.01
CA PHE A 137 -21.69 -1.96 12.83
C PHE A 137 -22.08 -1.16 11.59
N ASP A 138 -22.33 -1.82 10.47
CA ASP A 138 -22.67 -1.20 9.20
C ASP A 138 -24.00 -0.44 9.23
N ARG A 139 -24.92 -0.75 10.17
CA ARG A 139 -26.17 0.04 10.35
C ARG A 139 -25.90 1.51 10.70
N VAL A 140 -24.80 1.80 11.38
CA VAL A 140 -24.40 3.15 11.74
C VAL A 140 -23.31 3.66 10.81
N TYR A 141 -22.33 2.82 10.49
CA TYR A 141 -21.15 3.19 9.72
C TYR A 141 -21.47 3.53 8.26
N VAL A 142 -22.26 2.70 7.58
CA VAL A 142 -22.56 2.89 6.14
C VAL A 142 -23.36 4.17 5.87
N PRO A 143 -24.41 4.53 6.63
CA PRO A 143 -25.09 5.82 6.49
C PRO A 143 -24.18 7.03 6.61
N LEU A 144 -23.18 6.99 7.53
CA LEU A 144 -22.21 8.06 7.68
C LEU A 144 -21.22 8.07 6.50
N LEU A 145 -20.74 6.89 6.08
CA LEU A 145 -19.82 6.75 4.94
C LEU A 145 -20.45 7.28 3.64
N ARG A 146 -21.75 7.07 3.44
CA ARG A 146 -22.52 7.61 2.30
C ARG A 146 -22.57 9.14 2.20
N ARG A 147 -22.19 9.84 3.29
CA ARG A 147 -22.14 11.31 3.33
C ARG A 147 -20.83 11.88 2.78
N ALA A 148 -19.86 11.02 2.45
CA ALA A 148 -18.62 11.46 1.79
C ALA A 148 -18.94 12.10 0.44
N LEU A 149 -18.18 13.12 0.05
CA LEU A 149 -18.26 13.73 -1.29
C LEU A 149 -17.79 12.72 -2.35
N ALA A 150 -16.71 12.00 -2.05
CA ALA A 150 -16.18 10.93 -2.88
C ALA A 150 -15.55 9.83 -2.01
N ALA A 151 -15.53 8.60 -2.52
CA ALA A 151 -14.76 7.51 -2.00
C ALA A 151 -13.64 7.14 -3.00
N LEU A 152 -12.41 7.23 -2.53
CA LEU A 152 -11.21 6.99 -3.30
C LEU A 152 -10.88 5.50 -3.23
N VAL A 153 -10.77 4.84 -4.38
CA VAL A 153 -10.56 3.38 -4.50
C VAL A 153 -9.28 3.08 -5.27
N LEU A 154 -8.59 2.00 -4.90
CA LEU A 154 -7.32 1.60 -5.51
C LEU A 154 -7.51 0.75 -6.78
N THR A 155 -8.50 -0.16 -6.77
CA THR A 155 -8.69 -1.20 -7.78
C THR A 155 -10.17 -1.36 -8.15
N ASP A 156 -10.43 -2.02 -9.28
CA ASP A 156 -11.80 -2.34 -9.72
C ASP A 156 -12.49 -3.30 -8.73
N GLU A 157 -11.74 -4.21 -8.12
CA GLU A 157 -12.25 -5.12 -7.10
C GLU A 157 -12.68 -4.36 -5.84
N GLU A 158 -11.85 -3.41 -5.35
CA GLU A 158 -12.22 -2.53 -4.24
C GLU A 158 -13.47 -1.71 -4.59
N GLU A 159 -13.53 -1.16 -5.80
CA GLU A 159 -14.68 -0.40 -6.28
C GLU A 159 -15.95 -1.24 -6.27
N ALA A 160 -15.91 -2.45 -6.83
CA ALA A 160 -17.05 -3.36 -6.87
C ALA A 160 -17.53 -3.75 -5.45
N GLY A 161 -16.61 -4.11 -4.57
CA GLY A 161 -16.91 -4.45 -3.18
C GLY A 161 -17.49 -3.28 -2.39
N LEU A 162 -16.90 -2.09 -2.53
CA LEU A 162 -17.39 -0.88 -1.87
C LEU A 162 -18.76 -0.45 -2.41
N ARG A 163 -18.99 -0.55 -3.72
CA ARG A 163 -20.31 -0.31 -4.36
C ARG A 163 -21.38 -1.23 -3.80
N GLN A 164 -21.04 -2.51 -3.58
CA GLN A 164 -21.97 -3.46 -2.95
C GLN A 164 -22.31 -3.08 -1.50
N VAL A 165 -21.35 -2.61 -0.72
CA VAL A 165 -21.55 -2.15 0.67
C VAL A 165 -22.37 -0.87 0.72
N LEU A 166 -22.05 0.11 -0.13
CA LEU A 166 -22.68 1.42 -0.14
C LEU A 166 -24.06 1.39 -0.78
N GLY A 167 -24.29 0.49 -1.75
CA GLY A 167 -25.51 0.49 -2.56
C GLY A 167 -25.65 1.72 -3.46
N PRO A 168 -26.84 1.93 -4.06
CA PRO A 168 -27.03 2.95 -5.11
C PRO A 168 -26.97 4.40 -4.61
N ARG A 169 -27.07 4.62 -3.30
CA ARG A 169 -27.00 5.95 -2.66
C ARG A 169 -25.61 6.28 -2.12
N GLY A 170 -24.57 5.56 -2.57
CA GLY A 170 -23.18 5.83 -2.19
C GLY A 170 -22.63 7.12 -2.79
N PRO A 171 -21.47 7.62 -2.26
CA PRO A 171 -20.73 8.72 -2.86
C PRO A 171 -20.19 8.33 -4.24
N ARG A 172 -19.69 9.30 -4.99
CA ARG A 172 -18.95 9.04 -6.22
C ARG A 172 -17.69 8.21 -5.90
N LEU A 173 -17.50 7.10 -6.59
CA LEU A 173 -16.29 6.30 -6.52
C LEU A 173 -15.27 6.85 -7.53
N VAL A 174 -14.06 7.11 -7.08
CA VAL A 174 -12.99 7.74 -7.85
C VAL A 174 -11.72 6.91 -7.71
N ARG A 175 -11.11 6.53 -8.83
CA ARG A 175 -9.85 5.83 -8.82
C ARG A 175 -8.72 6.75 -8.37
N LEU A 176 -8.07 6.40 -7.26
CA LEU A 176 -6.86 7.05 -6.77
C LEU A 176 -5.84 5.97 -6.37
N PRO A 177 -4.77 5.78 -7.13
CA PRO A 177 -3.71 4.84 -6.76
C PRO A 177 -2.93 5.34 -5.54
N ASN A 178 -2.24 4.42 -4.85
CA ASN A 178 -1.22 4.83 -3.89
C ASN A 178 0.01 5.37 -4.63
N GLY A 179 0.63 6.40 -4.07
CA GLY A 179 1.82 7.00 -4.62
C GLY A 179 3.11 6.46 -3.99
N VAL A 180 4.16 6.40 -4.80
CA VAL A 180 5.53 6.16 -4.34
C VAL A 180 6.41 7.37 -4.66
N ARG A 181 7.48 7.56 -3.88
CA ARG A 181 8.47 8.59 -4.19
C ARG A 181 9.26 8.17 -5.42
N ALA A 182 9.34 9.05 -6.42
CA ALA A 182 10.30 8.88 -7.49
C ALA A 182 11.73 8.98 -6.89
N ARG A 183 12.56 7.99 -7.14
CA ARG A 183 13.97 7.97 -6.68
C ARG A 183 14.88 7.75 -7.88
N PRO A 184 16.03 8.45 -7.98
CA PRO A 184 17.02 8.15 -8.98
C PRO A 184 17.53 6.71 -8.83
N ALA A 185 17.79 6.05 -9.93
CA ALA A 185 18.41 4.72 -9.96
C ALA A 185 19.93 4.91 -10.12
N ASP A 186 20.61 5.38 -9.06
CA ASP A 186 22.05 5.64 -9.09
C ASP A 186 22.86 4.50 -8.46
N GLU A 187 22.22 3.37 -8.14
CA GLU A 187 22.90 2.19 -7.58
C GLU A 187 23.45 1.30 -8.71
N GLU A 188 24.69 0.89 -8.57
CA GLU A 188 25.30 -0.12 -9.44
C GLU A 188 24.64 -1.48 -9.19
N ARG A 189 24.27 -2.19 -10.25
CA ARG A 189 23.56 -3.48 -10.13
C ARG A 189 24.50 -4.61 -9.78
N ASP A 190 24.06 -5.50 -8.91
CA ASP A 190 24.83 -6.66 -8.42
C ASP A 190 24.82 -7.81 -9.46
N GLY A 191 25.41 -7.62 -10.64
CA GLY A 191 25.51 -8.69 -11.64
C GLY A 191 24.15 -9.23 -12.10
N ALA A 192 24.00 -10.57 -12.16
CA ALA A 192 22.73 -11.23 -12.49
C ALA A 192 22.00 -11.68 -11.21
N ASP A 193 21.38 -10.72 -10.51
CA ASP A 193 20.65 -10.95 -9.25
C ASP A 193 19.15 -10.80 -9.41
N VAL A 194 18.40 -11.79 -8.94
CA VAL A 194 16.93 -11.83 -8.97
C VAL A 194 16.41 -11.72 -7.55
N LEU A 195 15.58 -10.70 -7.29
CA LEU A 195 15.12 -10.33 -5.96
C LEU A 195 13.64 -10.66 -5.73
N PHE A 196 13.35 -11.29 -4.60
CA PHE A 196 12.04 -11.31 -3.95
C PHE A 196 12.09 -10.42 -2.70
N LEU A 197 11.16 -9.48 -2.56
CA LEU A 197 11.08 -8.62 -1.39
C LEU A 197 9.61 -8.45 -0.97
N ALA A 198 9.19 -9.28 -0.03
CA ALA A 198 7.85 -9.26 0.57
C ALA A 198 7.85 -10.12 1.85
N ARG A 199 6.86 -9.93 2.73
CA ARG A 199 6.64 -10.81 3.88
C ARG A 199 6.46 -12.26 3.42
N LEU A 200 7.10 -13.21 4.09
CA LEU A 200 7.01 -14.63 3.74
C LEU A 200 5.69 -15.22 4.24
N GLN A 201 4.60 -14.93 3.54
CA GLN A 201 3.25 -15.42 3.80
C GLN A 201 2.68 -16.14 2.57
N ALA A 202 1.67 -16.98 2.78
CA ALA A 202 1.09 -17.83 1.72
C ALA A 202 0.69 -17.05 0.46
N ARG A 203 0.08 -15.86 0.60
CA ARG A 203 -0.34 -15.03 -0.52
C ARG A 203 0.83 -14.50 -1.36
N LYS A 204 2.00 -14.29 -0.75
CA LYS A 204 3.20 -13.81 -1.45
C LYS A 204 3.94 -14.90 -2.20
N ARG A 205 3.63 -16.17 -1.93
CA ARG A 205 4.13 -17.36 -2.61
C ARG A 205 5.65 -17.43 -2.74
N PRO A 206 6.41 -17.25 -1.62
CA PRO A 206 7.87 -17.34 -1.70
C PRO A 206 8.37 -18.70 -2.21
N GLU A 207 7.57 -19.76 -2.08
CA GLU A 207 7.87 -21.09 -2.63
C GLU A 207 7.84 -21.11 -4.16
N ALA A 208 6.93 -20.36 -4.78
CA ALA A 208 6.90 -20.22 -6.23
C ALA A 208 8.16 -19.52 -6.74
N PHE A 209 8.67 -18.54 -5.97
CA PHE A 209 9.95 -17.90 -6.27
C PHE A 209 11.12 -18.90 -6.20
N VAL A 210 11.20 -19.78 -5.20
CA VAL A 210 12.27 -20.79 -5.08
C VAL A 210 12.19 -21.81 -6.24
N ARG A 211 10.99 -22.27 -6.59
CA ARG A 211 10.81 -23.18 -7.72
C ARG A 211 11.18 -22.52 -9.05
N MET A 212 10.81 -21.26 -9.25
CA MET A 212 11.25 -20.44 -10.38
C MET A 212 12.79 -20.36 -10.42
N ALA A 213 13.42 -20.08 -9.26
CA ALA A 213 14.87 -20.01 -9.14
C ALA A 213 15.55 -21.32 -9.55
N ALA A 214 15.00 -22.48 -9.17
CA ALA A 214 15.50 -23.79 -9.60
C ALA A 214 15.45 -23.96 -11.14
N LEU A 215 14.37 -23.51 -11.78
CA LEU A 215 14.23 -23.57 -13.25
C LEU A 215 15.25 -22.66 -13.95
N VAL A 216 15.46 -21.46 -13.45
CA VAL A 216 16.42 -20.50 -14.00
C VAL A 216 17.85 -20.99 -13.76
N HIS A 217 18.19 -21.44 -12.54
CA HIS A 217 19.53 -21.88 -12.17
C HIS A 217 20.02 -23.06 -13.01
N ARG A 218 19.14 -23.99 -13.40
CA ARG A 218 19.49 -25.08 -14.32
C ARG A 218 19.96 -24.61 -15.69
N LYS A 219 19.49 -23.44 -16.16
CA LYS A 219 19.87 -22.83 -17.45
C LYS A 219 21.01 -21.80 -17.29
N ARG A 220 21.06 -21.12 -16.16
CA ARG A 220 21.98 -20.02 -15.86
C ARG A 220 22.54 -20.17 -14.44
N PRO A 221 23.55 -21.04 -14.21
CA PRO A 221 24.09 -21.32 -12.87
C PRO A 221 24.73 -20.11 -12.16
N GLU A 222 25.13 -19.08 -12.91
CA GLU A 222 25.75 -17.86 -12.38
C GLU A 222 24.74 -16.86 -11.77
N VAL A 223 23.43 -17.10 -11.95
CA VAL A 223 22.41 -16.21 -11.41
C VAL A 223 22.20 -16.44 -9.95
N SER A 224 22.23 -15.37 -9.17
CA SER A 224 21.91 -15.35 -7.74
C SER A 224 20.45 -14.98 -7.48
N PHE A 225 19.88 -15.50 -6.41
CA PHE A 225 18.52 -15.24 -6.00
C PHE A 225 18.48 -14.84 -4.53
N THR A 226 17.80 -13.76 -4.22
CA THR A 226 17.73 -13.28 -2.85
C THR A 226 16.28 -13.07 -2.42
N LEU A 227 15.93 -13.60 -1.24
CA LEU A 227 14.63 -13.34 -0.60
C LEU A 227 14.83 -12.44 0.61
N HIS A 228 14.04 -11.36 0.69
CA HIS A 228 13.94 -10.50 1.86
C HIS A 228 12.50 -10.36 2.34
N GLY A 229 12.32 -10.33 3.64
CA GLY A 229 11.05 -10.11 4.31
C GLY A 229 10.96 -10.78 5.67
N SER A 230 10.01 -10.34 6.49
CA SER A 230 9.70 -11.01 7.75
C SER A 230 9.04 -12.36 7.52
N ASP A 231 9.34 -13.32 8.38
CA ASP A 231 8.65 -14.61 8.37
C ASP A 231 7.23 -14.47 8.93
N GLU A 232 6.26 -14.87 8.12
CA GLU A 232 4.85 -15.00 8.49
C GLU A 232 4.37 -16.44 8.25
N GLY A 233 5.20 -17.41 8.62
CA GLY A 233 4.90 -18.84 8.64
C GLY A 233 5.30 -19.60 7.37
N ARG A 234 6.14 -19.04 6.48
CA ARG A 234 6.58 -19.71 5.25
C ARG A 234 8.09 -19.94 5.14
N LEU A 235 8.89 -19.42 6.05
CA LEU A 235 10.35 -19.55 6.00
C LEU A 235 10.82 -21.00 6.10
N THR A 236 10.20 -21.81 6.94
CA THR A 236 10.55 -23.23 7.08
C THR A 236 10.37 -23.97 5.75
N GLU A 237 9.28 -23.72 5.05
CA GLU A 237 9.02 -24.33 3.73
C GLU A 237 9.97 -23.81 2.66
N VAL A 238 10.29 -22.53 2.67
CA VAL A 238 11.30 -21.93 1.77
C VAL A 238 12.66 -22.60 1.95
N ARG A 239 13.11 -22.77 3.19
CA ARG A 239 14.39 -23.43 3.48
C ARG A 239 14.40 -24.90 3.08
N ARG A 240 13.27 -25.60 3.27
CA ARG A 240 13.14 -26.99 2.85
C ARG A 240 13.27 -27.11 1.32
N LEU A 241 12.59 -26.26 0.55
CA LEU A 241 12.66 -26.25 -0.90
C LEU A 241 14.06 -25.87 -1.42
N ILE A 242 14.75 -24.91 -0.80
CA ILE A 242 16.12 -24.55 -1.16
C ILE A 242 17.05 -25.77 -1.02
N ALA A 243 16.88 -26.55 0.06
CA ALA A 243 17.68 -27.76 0.28
C ALA A 243 17.30 -28.89 -0.71
N GLU A 244 16.01 -29.12 -0.97
CA GLU A 244 15.54 -30.16 -1.87
C GLU A 244 15.93 -29.91 -3.34
N GLU A 245 15.96 -28.65 -3.76
CA GLU A 245 16.36 -28.25 -5.12
C GLU A 245 17.88 -27.99 -5.24
N GLU A 246 18.66 -28.27 -4.16
CA GLU A 246 20.12 -28.08 -4.11
C GLU A 246 20.59 -26.65 -4.43
N LEU A 247 19.82 -25.64 -4.00
CA LEU A 247 20.02 -24.22 -4.32
C LEU A 247 20.79 -23.44 -3.22
N GLY A 248 21.44 -24.12 -2.28
CA GLY A 248 22.03 -23.48 -1.10
C GLY A 248 23.07 -22.38 -1.38
N GLU A 249 23.76 -22.45 -2.52
CA GLU A 249 24.73 -21.43 -2.95
C GLU A 249 24.09 -20.34 -3.83
N ALA A 250 22.99 -20.67 -4.54
CA ALA A 250 22.33 -19.76 -5.47
C ALA A 250 21.21 -18.92 -4.84
N VAL A 251 20.52 -19.45 -3.81
CA VAL A 251 19.37 -18.80 -3.18
C VAL A 251 19.66 -18.43 -1.73
N THR A 252 19.59 -17.14 -1.40
CA THR A 252 19.87 -16.63 -0.05
C THR A 252 18.62 -15.98 0.56
N TYR A 253 18.32 -16.29 1.83
CA TYR A 253 17.37 -15.55 2.65
C TYR A 253 18.09 -14.55 3.55
N GLY A 254 17.90 -13.26 3.29
CA GLY A 254 18.58 -12.16 3.97
C GLY A 254 17.75 -11.50 5.10
N GLY A 255 16.59 -12.06 5.48
CA GLY A 255 15.75 -11.50 6.54
C GLY A 255 14.99 -10.24 6.15
N ALA A 256 14.35 -9.60 7.13
CA ALA A 256 13.63 -8.35 6.93
C ALA A 256 14.57 -7.17 6.77
N LEU A 257 14.20 -6.21 5.94
CA LEU A 257 14.90 -4.94 5.74
C LEU A 257 14.01 -3.79 6.22
N ASP A 258 14.61 -2.72 6.69
CA ASP A 258 13.92 -1.44 6.82
C ASP A 258 13.60 -0.86 5.44
N HIS A 259 12.75 0.16 5.40
CA HIS A 259 12.27 0.72 4.13
C HIS A 259 13.41 1.25 3.23
N ASP A 260 14.38 1.96 3.80
CA ASP A 260 15.47 2.54 2.99
C ASP A 260 16.44 1.46 2.49
N ALA A 261 16.74 0.47 3.32
CA ALA A 261 17.53 -0.70 2.91
C ALA A 261 16.82 -1.52 1.84
N ALA A 262 15.49 -1.70 1.96
CA ALA A 262 14.66 -2.38 0.97
C ALA A 262 14.71 -1.68 -0.40
N VAL A 263 14.57 -0.35 -0.42
CA VAL A 263 14.66 0.43 -1.67
C VAL A 263 16.05 0.33 -2.29
N ARG A 264 17.14 0.50 -1.52
CA ARG A 264 18.53 0.31 -2.01
C ARG A 264 18.76 -1.10 -2.55
N ARG A 265 18.28 -2.12 -1.79
CA ARG A 265 18.40 -3.53 -2.23
C ARG A 265 17.69 -3.78 -3.56
N THR A 266 16.52 -3.17 -3.73
CA THR A 266 15.74 -3.29 -4.97
C THR A 266 16.45 -2.59 -6.13
N ALA A 267 17.03 -1.40 -5.91
CA ALA A 267 17.77 -0.66 -6.96
C ALA A 267 18.98 -1.44 -7.50
N ARG A 268 19.63 -2.28 -6.67
CA ARG A 268 20.76 -3.12 -7.03
C ARG A 268 20.37 -4.40 -7.77
N ALA A 269 19.13 -4.85 -7.65
CA ALA A 269 18.67 -6.06 -8.30
C ALA A 269 18.56 -5.90 -9.81
N THR A 270 18.86 -6.96 -10.56
CA THR A 270 18.69 -7.01 -12.01
C THR A 270 17.23 -7.21 -12.39
N VAL A 271 16.51 -8.04 -11.65
CA VAL A 271 15.08 -8.32 -11.82
C VAL A 271 14.41 -8.45 -10.46
N TYR A 272 13.27 -7.82 -10.30
CA TYR A 272 12.38 -8.01 -9.15
C TYR A 272 11.24 -8.94 -9.51
N VAL A 273 10.94 -9.94 -8.68
CA VAL A 273 9.88 -10.91 -8.90
C VAL A 273 8.91 -10.93 -7.73
N LEU A 274 7.61 -10.72 -8.01
CA LEU A 274 6.54 -10.85 -7.02
C LEU A 274 5.50 -11.86 -7.50
N PRO A 275 5.59 -13.15 -7.11
CA PRO A 275 4.67 -14.20 -7.54
C PRO A 275 3.36 -14.23 -6.73
N SER A 276 2.96 -13.11 -6.13
CA SER A 276 1.78 -13.01 -5.26
C SER A 276 0.50 -13.38 -5.99
N VAL A 277 -0.47 -13.93 -5.23
CA VAL A 277 -1.86 -14.07 -5.67
C VAL A 277 -2.74 -13.08 -4.91
N ASP A 278 -3.79 -12.58 -5.58
CA ASP A 278 -4.78 -11.66 -5.00
C ASP A 278 -4.13 -10.46 -4.30
N GLU A 279 -3.12 -9.87 -4.93
CA GLU A 279 -2.42 -8.70 -4.40
C GLU A 279 -3.14 -7.41 -4.85
N PRO A 280 -3.89 -6.75 -3.98
CA PRO A 280 -4.72 -5.63 -4.40
C PRO A 280 -3.91 -4.47 -4.94
N PHE A 281 -2.81 -4.11 -4.24
CA PHE A 281 -1.96 -2.99 -4.63
C PHE A 281 -0.53 -3.17 -4.09
N PRO A 282 0.39 -3.73 -4.88
CA PRO A 282 1.73 -4.08 -4.43
C PRO A 282 2.66 -2.87 -4.42
N MET A 283 2.87 -2.27 -3.25
CA MET A 283 3.79 -1.12 -3.09
C MET A 283 5.22 -1.48 -3.52
N SER A 284 5.70 -2.69 -3.21
CA SER A 284 7.05 -3.13 -3.58
C SER A 284 7.27 -3.23 -5.09
N VAL A 285 6.23 -3.54 -5.88
CA VAL A 285 6.28 -3.45 -7.34
C VAL A 285 6.48 -2.00 -7.78
N LEU A 286 5.68 -1.07 -7.25
CA LEU A 286 5.81 0.35 -7.59
C LEU A 286 7.16 0.93 -7.17
N GLU A 287 7.66 0.55 -5.99
CA GLU A 287 8.99 0.95 -5.51
C GLU A 287 10.10 0.41 -6.43
N SER A 288 9.96 -0.84 -6.92
CA SER A 288 10.89 -1.44 -7.89
C SER A 288 10.88 -0.68 -9.23
N LEU A 289 9.70 -0.36 -9.75
CA LEU A 289 9.55 0.44 -10.96
C LEU A 289 10.13 1.85 -10.78
N ALA A 290 9.93 2.46 -9.60
CA ALA A 290 10.43 3.82 -9.30
C ALA A 290 11.95 3.91 -9.34
N VAL A 291 12.66 2.89 -8.87
CA VAL A 291 14.13 2.81 -8.93
C VAL A 291 14.63 2.23 -10.28
N GLY A 292 13.74 1.88 -11.18
CA GLY A 292 14.07 1.37 -12.51
C GLY A 292 14.47 -0.11 -12.56
N THR A 293 14.13 -0.88 -11.54
CA THR A 293 14.33 -2.33 -11.56
C THR A 293 13.19 -2.99 -12.35
N PRO A 294 13.49 -3.78 -13.40
CA PRO A 294 12.49 -4.53 -14.15
C PRO A 294 11.70 -5.48 -13.26
N VAL A 295 10.40 -5.57 -13.48
CA VAL A 295 9.48 -6.33 -12.65
C VAL A 295 8.87 -7.50 -13.43
N VAL A 296 8.79 -8.65 -12.75
CA VAL A 296 7.94 -9.78 -13.11
C VAL A 296 6.88 -9.93 -12.01
N CYS A 297 5.61 -9.92 -12.37
CA CYS A 297 4.50 -10.10 -11.42
C CYS A 297 3.40 -10.97 -12.04
N THR A 298 2.38 -11.29 -11.24
CA THR A 298 1.26 -12.11 -11.70
C THR A 298 0.11 -11.26 -12.23
N ASP A 299 -0.75 -11.85 -13.05
CA ASP A 299 -1.99 -11.28 -13.57
C ASP A 299 -3.03 -11.00 -12.48
N SER A 300 -2.97 -11.70 -11.34
CA SER A 300 -3.80 -11.45 -10.15
C SER A 300 -3.36 -10.23 -9.33
N CYS A 301 -2.33 -9.52 -9.75
CA CYS A 301 -1.92 -8.25 -9.18
C CYS A 301 -2.87 -7.12 -9.63
N GLY A 302 -3.45 -6.37 -8.71
CA GLY A 302 -4.47 -5.35 -9.00
C GLY A 302 -4.04 -4.17 -9.87
N ILE A 303 -2.74 -4.08 -10.22
CA ILE A 303 -2.20 -3.12 -11.20
C ILE A 303 -1.62 -3.79 -12.45
N ALA A 304 -1.72 -5.14 -12.57
CA ALA A 304 -1.13 -5.91 -13.65
C ALA A 304 -1.55 -5.41 -15.03
N ASP A 305 -2.85 -5.16 -15.24
CA ASP A 305 -3.39 -4.67 -16.52
C ASP A 305 -2.77 -3.33 -16.95
N VAL A 306 -2.55 -2.42 -16.00
CA VAL A 306 -1.93 -1.12 -16.29
C VAL A 306 -0.47 -1.33 -16.68
N LEU A 307 0.26 -2.14 -15.90
CA LEU A 307 1.67 -2.42 -16.15
C LEU A 307 1.86 -3.14 -17.49
N GLN A 308 1.01 -4.10 -17.83
CA GLN A 308 1.05 -4.83 -19.10
C GLN A 308 0.80 -3.91 -20.30
N ARG A 309 -0.28 -3.11 -20.26
CA ARG A 309 -0.59 -2.16 -21.34
C ARG A 309 0.53 -1.15 -21.60
N ARG A 310 1.26 -0.75 -20.54
CA ARG A 310 2.40 0.18 -20.63
C ARG A 310 3.72 -0.49 -20.96
N GLY A 311 3.79 -1.83 -21.00
CA GLY A 311 5.05 -2.56 -21.13
C GLY A 311 6.00 -2.33 -19.94
N ALA A 312 5.46 -2.01 -18.76
CA ALA A 312 6.20 -1.63 -17.56
C ALA A 312 6.62 -2.82 -16.69
N ALA A 313 6.05 -4.00 -16.93
CA ALA A 313 6.40 -5.26 -16.29
C ALA A 313 6.13 -6.42 -17.24
N LEU A 314 6.75 -7.58 -16.97
CA LEU A 314 6.32 -8.84 -17.53
C LEU A 314 5.28 -9.46 -16.59
N VAL A 315 4.08 -9.69 -17.11
CA VAL A 315 2.94 -10.24 -16.36
C VAL A 315 2.76 -11.70 -16.76
N THR A 316 2.65 -12.59 -15.77
CA THR A 316 2.55 -14.05 -15.93
C THR A 316 1.34 -14.59 -15.17
N ASP A 317 0.99 -15.87 -15.39
CA ASP A 317 -0.03 -16.58 -14.59
C ASP A 317 0.45 -16.95 -13.17
N GLY A 318 1.74 -16.74 -12.89
CA GLY A 318 2.37 -17.02 -11.60
C GLY A 318 2.77 -18.48 -11.43
N SER A 319 2.73 -19.33 -12.47
CA SER A 319 3.38 -20.64 -12.46
C SER A 319 4.90 -20.47 -12.40
N PRO A 320 5.64 -21.38 -11.72
CA PRO A 320 7.09 -21.31 -11.69
C PRO A 320 7.73 -21.28 -13.08
N GLU A 321 7.13 -21.95 -14.05
CA GLU A 321 7.57 -22.04 -15.44
C GLU A 321 7.47 -20.70 -16.16
N GLU A 322 6.30 -20.06 -16.12
CA GLU A 322 6.07 -18.75 -16.73
C GLU A 322 6.91 -17.64 -16.05
N LEU A 323 7.05 -17.72 -14.72
CA LEU A 323 7.93 -16.81 -13.96
C LEU A 323 9.40 -16.99 -14.41
N ALA A 324 9.86 -18.24 -14.58
CA ALA A 324 11.23 -18.54 -15.01
C ALA A 324 11.50 -18.05 -16.44
N ASP A 325 10.58 -18.26 -17.37
CA ASP A 325 10.70 -17.81 -18.75
C ASP A 325 10.73 -16.27 -18.82
N ALA A 326 9.88 -15.59 -18.04
CA ALA A 326 9.90 -14.12 -17.96
C ALA A 326 11.23 -13.59 -17.39
N VAL A 327 11.76 -14.21 -16.32
CA VAL A 327 13.06 -13.85 -15.73
C VAL A 327 14.20 -14.08 -16.73
N LEU A 328 14.26 -15.24 -17.39
CA LEU A 328 15.29 -15.56 -18.39
C LEU A 328 15.27 -14.54 -19.53
N ARG A 329 14.10 -14.19 -20.06
CA ARG A 329 13.98 -13.15 -21.10
C ARG A 329 14.56 -11.81 -20.66
N LEU A 330 14.33 -11.38 -19.40
CA LEU A 330 14.92 -10.14 -18.87
C LEU A 330 16.42 -10.25 -18.63
N LEU A 331 16.93 -11.43 -18.30
CA LEU A 331 18.37 -11.66 -18.12
C LEU A 331 19.13 -11.70 -19.45
N GLU A 332 18.54 -12.28 -20.48
CA GLU A 332 19.17 -12.53 -21.79
C GLU A 332 19.01 -11.38 -22.79
N ASP A 333 17.86 -10.69 -22.77
CA ASP A 333 17.56 -9.55 -23.67
C ASP A 333 17.79 -8.21 -22.94
N GLY A 334 19.01 -7.70 -22.99
CA GLY A 334 19.37 -6.38 -22.45
C GLY A 334 18.48 -5.24 -22.96
N PRO A 335 18.25 -5.09 -24.27
CA PRO A 335 17.31 -4.14 -24.85
C PRO A 335 15.88 -4.25 -24.29
N LEU A 336 15.32 -5.46 -24.12
CA LEU A 336 14.02 -5.67 -23.48
C LEU A 336 14.04 -5.18 -22.04
N ARG A 337 15.06 -5.59 -21.28
CA ARG A 337 15.23 -5.20 -19.87
C ARG A 337 15.23 -3.67 -19.71
N GLU A 338 15.97 -2.95 -20.57
CA GLU A 338 16.02 -1.50 -20.54
C GLU A 338 14.67 -0.85 -20.93
N ARG A 339 13.98 -1.40 -21.94
CA ARG A 339 12.63 -0.91 -22.31
C ARG A 339 11.63 -1.05 -21.16
N VAL A 340 11.60 -2.23 -20.52
CA VAL A 340 10.70 -2.49 -19.37
C VAL A 340 11.03 -1.57 -18.20
N ALA A 341 12.31 -1.41 -17.85
CA ALA A 341 12.75 -0.50 -16.80
C ALA A 341 12.35 0.97 -17.08
N ARG A 342 12.52 1.43 -18.31
CA ARG A 342 12.15 2.80 -18.72
C ARG A 342 10.64 2.99 -18.66
N ALA A 343 9.88 2.06 -19.23
CA ALA A 343 8.42 2.09 -19.20
C ALA A 343 7.88 2.07 -17.75
N GLY A 344 8.54 1.30 -16.86
CA GLY A 344 8.22 1.27 -15.43
C GLY A 344 8.40 2.64 -14.77
N ARG A 345 9.54 3.29 -14.96
CA ARG A 345 9.76 4.64 -14.43
C ARG A 345 8.76 5.66 -14.97
N THR A 346 8.44 5.58 -16.27
CA THR A 346 7.44 6.46 -16.89
C THR A 346 6.05 6.23 -16.29
N ALA A 347 5.63 4.98 -16.13
CA ALA A 347 4.36 4.64 -15.49
C ALA A 347 4.27 5.19 -14.06
N VAL A 348 5.35 5.06 -13.28
CA VAL A 348 5.40 5.63 -11.93
C VAL A 348 5.31 7.13 -11.97
N ALA A 349 6.09 7.81 -12.80
CA ALA A 349 6.10 9.28 -12.87
C ALA A 349 4.71 9.85 -13.22
N GLU A 350 4.00 9.23 -14.16
CA GLU A 350 2.72 9.72 -14.68
C GLU A 350 1.51 9.34 -13.83
N GLU A 351 1.51 8.15 -13.21
CA GLU A 351 0.31 7.63 -12.54
C GLU A 351 0.48 7.33 -11.06
N PHE A 352 1.68 6.86 -10.66
CA PHE A 352 1.93 6.30 -9.34
C PHE A 352 2.95 7.09 -8.52
N SER A 353 3.38 8.26 -8.95
CA SER A 353 4.20 9.14 -8.11
C SER A 353 3.34 9.84 -7.06
N LEU A 354 3.95 10.19 -5.91
CA LEU A 354 3.27 11.03 -4.92
C LEU A 354 2.83 12.36 -5.52
N ALA A 355 3.60 12.92 -6.46
CA ALA A 355 3.25 14.13 -7.19
C ALA A 355 1.96 13.96 -8.00
N ALA A 356 1.86 12.90 -8.82
CA ALA A 356 0.65 12.61 -9.61
C ALA A 356 -0.58 12.34 -8.73
N VAL A 357 -0.38 11.70 -7.57
CA VAL A 357 -1.46 11.49 -6.60
C VAL A 357 -1.89 12.82 -5.96
N ALA A 358 -0.94 13.68 -5.60
CA ALA A 358 -1.24 14.99 -5.04
C ALA A 358 -1.99 15.89 -6.02
N ASP A 359 -1.61 15.88 -7.33
CA ASP A 359 -2.35 16.60 -8.38
C ASP A 359 -3.84 16.21 -8.37
N ARG A 360 -4.13 14.90 -8.32
CA ARG A 360 -5.52 14.41 -8.26
C ARG A 360 -6.23 14.80 -6.96
N LEU A 361 -5.52 14.80 -5.83
CA LEU A 361 -6.09 15.24 -4.55
C LEU A 361 -6.40 16.74 -4.56
N GLU A 362 -5.54 17.55 -5.15
CA GLU A 362 -5.75 19.00 -5.28
C GLU A 362 -6.92 19.38 -6.21
N GLU A 363 -7.36 18.48 -7.11
CA GLU A 363 -8.60 18.65 -7.87
C GLU A 363 -9.86 18.48 -6.95
N TRP A 364 -9.78 17.60 -5.94
CA TRP A 364 -10.90 17.28 -5.06
C TRP A 364 -10.98 18.16 -3.82
N TYR A 365 -9.85 18.53 -3.22
CA TYR A 365 -9.83 19.23 -1.94
C TYR A 365 -10.48 20.62 -1.96
N PRO A 366 -10.37 21.43 -3.01
CA PRO A 366 -11.11 22.70 -3.08
C PRO A 366 -12.63 22.54 -3.05
N LEU A 367 -13.16 21.38 -3.52
CA LEU A 367 -14.57 21.08 -3.46
C LEU A 367 -15.06 20.82 -2.03
N LEU A 368 -14.17 20.41 -1.11
CA LEU A 368 -14.46 20.18 0.31
C LEU A 368 -14.56 21.49 1.09
N ALA A 369 -13.85 22.53 0.68
CA ALA A 369 -13.83 23.84 1.34
C ALA A 369 -15.13 24.63 1.13
N ARG A 370 -15.96 24.28 0.16
CA ARG A 370 -17.24 24.96 -0.10
C ARG A 370 -18.25 24.54 0.96
N PRO A 371 -18.90 25.49 1.71
CA PRO A 371 -19.97 25.14 2.63
C PRO A 371 -21.17 24.60 1.84
N GLY A 372 -21.52 23.34 2.05
CA GLY A 372 -22.83 22.78 1.77
C GLY A 372 -23.30 22.74 0.31
N ALA A 373 -22.67 21.88 -0.51
CA ALA A 373 -23.39 21.26 -1.63
C ALA A 373 -23.85 19.87 -1.12
N GLY A 374 -25.01 19.82 -0.51
CA GLY A 374 -25.65 18.60 -0.03
C GLY A 374 -27.12 18.79 0.12
#